data_f5da9f3b0068e221f511af72e6f6da65
#
_entry.id   f5da9f3b0068e221f511af72e6f6da65
#
_cell.length_a   1.000
_cell.length_b   1.000
_cell.length_c   1.000
_cell.angle_alpha   90.00
_cell.angle_beta   90.00
_cell.angle_gamma   90.00
#
_symmetry.space_group_name_H-M   'P 1'
#
loop_
_entity.id
_entity.type
_entity.pdbx_description
1 polymer ?
#
loop_
_entity_poly.entity_id
_entity_poly.type
_entity_poly.pdbx_seq_one_letter_code
_entity_poly.pdbx_strand_id
1 'polypeptide(L)'
;MALRPEASELSGLALDCPGACAYCCLCPPGLLDGEVDGIVSACEDCASALGKDRIGDSEHAVQVQGGRGACAFLADRRCKVYEARPHFCRQYPVMVYAGWRLQLSAIRSCRGLVKAGASKKARPLMDLFRGEVEAKGEDYYAETLEDTKSCFEDIKDSKELYAPPADVRKAAMRAANAMGDARALCKVVGNDIHDEGKARIAALEMFWDDIESAFTCPEVIDLPVYNRPDRNWEVFRVVGGGEMSAYQLMEDGNLVYNLSKPAADLKLRPLDSEAKGYLKQYLQLAFDRDVFYGRVARDAIIAEQPMKELAAEIGASITTDLWWRACMLTTFGAMAHPEKAIALTGPLGIKSAKEAVIFMDADLLDALALGAII
;
A
#
# COMPACT_ATOMS: atom_id res chain seq x y z
N MET A 1 -6.86 -10.56 30.48
CA MET A 1 -7.95 -10.94 29.51
C MET A 1 -7.27 -11.31 28.22
N ALA A 2 -7.61 -12.40 27.52
CA ALA A 2 -6.85 -12.79 26.33
C ALA A 2 -7.14 -11.84 25.16
N LEU A 3 -6.11 -11.39 24.48
CA LEU A 3 -6.19 -10.55 23.28
C LEU A 3 -7.11 -11.20 22.24
N ARG A 4 -8.20 -10.53 21.88
CA ARG A 4 -9.19 -11.03 20.89
C ARG A 4 -9.32 -10.03 19.74
N PRO A 5 -8.35 -10.02 18.82
CA PRO A 5 -8.42 -9.14 17.69
C PRO A 5 -9.51 -9.56 16.69
N GLU A 6 -10.01 -8.62 15.93
CA GLU A 6 -10.73 -8.89 14.71
C GLU A 6 -9.72 -9.38 13.65
N ALA A 7 -9.87 -10.60 13.18
CA ALA A 7 -8.91 -11.27 12.29
C ALA A 7 -9.59 -12.01 11.12
N SER A 8 -10.83 -11.66 10.80
CA SER A 8 -11.62 -12.34 9.74
C SER A 8 -10.94 -12.30 8.39
N GLU A 9 -10.20 -11.21 8.10
CA GLU A 9 -9.46 -11.05 6.86
C GLU A 9 -8.34 -12.09 6.69
N LEU A 10 -7.73 -12.56 7.77
CA LEU A 10 -6.66 -13.57 7.73
C LEU A 10 -7.19 -14.98 7.49
N SER A 11 -8.49 -15.18 7.69
CA SER A 11 -9.12 -16.51 7.55
C SER A 11 -8.97 -17.03 6.13
N GLY A 12 -8.49 -18.26 5.99
CA GLY A 12 -8.30 -18.89 4.70
C GLY A 12 -7.08 -18.38 3.89
N LEU A 13 -6.25 -17.51 4.46
CA LEU A 13 -5.02 -17.04 3.87
C LEU A 13 -3.79 -17.74 4.46
N ALA A 14 -2.76 -17.89 3.63
CA ALA A 14 -1.47 -18.42 4.01
C ALA A 14 -0.35 -17.69 3.29
N LEU A 15 0.86 -17.77 3.83
CA LEU A 15 2.08 -17.27 3.24
C LEU A 15 2.92 -18.41 2.68
N ASP A 16 3.15 -18.40 1.37
CA ASP A 16 4.14 -19.22 0.67
C ASP A 16 5.13 -18.26 -0.01
N CYS A 17 6.12 -17.82 0.75
CA CYS A 17 7.09 -16.82 0.28
C CYS A 17 7.93 -17.39 -0.87
N PRO A 18 7.91 -16.80 -2.08
CA PRO A 18 8.69 -17.27 -3.22
C PRO A 18 10.17 -16.87 -3.12
N GLY A 19 10.84 -17.19 -2.06
CA GLY A 19 12.25 -17.01 -1.67
C GLY A 19 13.18 -16.03 -2.42
N ALA A 20 12.85 -15.61 -3.62
CA ALA A 20 13.61 -14.65 -4.43
C ALA A 20 12.81 -13.37 -4.74
N CYS A 21 11.65 -13.18 -4.12
CA CYS A 21 10.82 -12.01 -4.34
C CYS A 21 11.49 -10.74 -3.78
N ALA A 22 11.88 -10.76 -2.51
CA ALA A 22 12.53 -9.69 -1.76
C ALA A 22 11.81 -8.31 -1.87
N TYR A 23 10.53 -8.29 -2.27
CA TYR A 23 9.79 -7.04 -2.46
C TYR A 23 9.60 -6.27 -1.15
N CYS A 24 9.28 -6.98 -0.06
CA CYS A 24 9.21 -6.39 1.29
C CYS A 24 10.55 -5.80 1.78
N CYS A 25 11.67 -6.19 1.18
CA CYS A 25 12.98 -5.63 1.49
C CYS A 25 13.23 -4.25 0.85
N LEU A 26 12.33 -3.74 0.01
CA LEU A 26 12.39 -2.36 -0.50
C LEU A 26 11.89 -1.34 0.55
N CYS A 27 11.22 -1.80 1.59
CA CYS A 27 10.76 -0.98 2.70
C CYS A 27 11.23 -1.61 4.02
N PRO A 28 12.50 -1.39 4.43
CA PRO A 28 13.01 -1.93 5.68
C PRO A 28 12.34 -1.26 6.88
N PRO A 29 12.03 -2.02 7.94
CA PRO A 29 11.33 -1.51 9.10
C PRO A 29 12.24 -0.77 10.07
N GLY A 30 11.64 0.00 10.96
CA GLY A 30 12.21 0.35 12.25
C GLY A 30 12.43 -0.90 13.12
N LEU A 31 13.21 -0.76 14.18
CA LEU A 31 13.54 -1.83 15.09
C LEU A 31 12.87 -1.60 16.45
N LEU A 32 12.43 -2.68 17.07
CA LEU A 32 12.01 -2.66 18.46
C LEU A 32 13.22 -2.69 19.39
N ASP A 33 13.01 -2.26 20.63
CA ASP A 33 14.03 -2.32 21.67
C ASP A 33 14.56 -3.74 21.85
N GLY A 34 15.88 -3.88 21.94
CA GLY A 34 16.57 -5.16 22.09
C GLY A 34 16.78 -5.96 20.80
N GLU A 35 16.23 -5.56 19.65
CA GLU A 35 16.45 -6.28 18.39
C GLU A 35 17.85 -6.04 17.81
N VAL A 36 18.46 -4.89 18.11
CA VAL A 36 19.81 -4.54 17.63
C VAL A 36 20.83 -5.59 18.03
N ASP A 37 20.85 -5.98 19.32
CA ASP A 37 21.80 -6.95 19.84
C ASP A 37 21.66 -8.33 19.17
N GLY A 38 20.42 -8.76 18.93
CA GLY A 38 20.13 -10.01 18.23
C GLY A 38 20.65 -10.00 16.79
N ILE A 39 20.45 -8.89 16.08
CA ILE A 39 20.92 -8.71 14.70
C ILE A 39 22.45 -8.69 14.64
N VAL A 40 23.10 -7.91 15.50
CA VAL A 40 24.57 -7.79 15.56
C VAL A 40 25.21 -9.13 15.95
N SER A 41 24.60 -9.86 16.89
CA SER A 41 25.07 -11.19 17.28
C SER A 41 24.99 -12.21 16.13
N ALA A 42 23.98 -12.09 15.27
CA ALA A 42 23.80 -12.97 14.12
C ALA A 42 24.69 -12.59 12.92
N CYS A 43 25.06 -11.31 12.81
CA CYS A 43 25.84 -10.77 11.70
C CYS A 43 26.57 -9.49 12.16
N GLU A 44 27.82 -9.61 12.60
CA GLU A 44 28.62 -8.50 13.11
C GLU A 44 28.78 -7.37 12.09
N ASP A 45 29.01 -7.70 10.81
CA ASP A 45 29.11 -6.72 9.73
C ASP A 45 27.81 -5.95 9.50
N CYS A 46 26.68 -6.49 9.95
CA CYS A 46 25.37 -5.87 9.79
C CYS A 46 25.15 -4.66 10.72
N ALA A 47 25.99 -4.47 11.75
CA ALA A 47 25.93 -3.30 12.61
C ALA A 47 26.05 -1.98 11.84
N SER A 48 26.88 -1.95 10.80
CA SER A 48 27.08 -0.78 9.94
C SER A 48 25.86 -0.41 9.09
N ALA A 49 24.91 -1.34 8.96
CA ALA A 49 23.67 -1.16 8.22
C ALA A 49 22.51 -0.64 9.09
N LEU A 50 22.74 -0.45 10.38
CA LEU A 50 21.79 0.14 11.32
C LEU A 50 22.00 1.65 11.37
N GLY A 51 20.94 2.39 11.43
CA GLY A 51 20.95 3.85 11.51
C GLY A 51 19.72 4.36 12.21
N LYS A 52 19.61 5.68 12.32
CA LYS A 52 18.44 6.32 12.91
C LYS A 52 17.22 6.14 12.00
N ASP A 53 16.09 5.85 12.59
CA ASP A 53 14.81 5.86 11.86
C ASP A 53 14.52 7.27 11.35
N ARG A 54 14.13 7.37 10.06
CA ARG A 54 13.84 8.66 9.39
C ARG A 54 12.34 8.90 9.21
N ILE A 55 11.54 7.88 9.42
CA ILE A 55 10.10 7.89 9.08
C ILE A 55 9.25 7.62 10.33
N GLY A 56 9.76 6.83 11.27
CA GLY A 56 9.07 6.44 12.50
C GLY A 56 9.79 6.92 13.76
N ASP A 57 9.23 6.55 14.90
CA ASP A 57 9.72 6.93 16.23
C ASP A 57 10.79 5.96 16.80
N SER A 58 11.17 4.94 16.04
CA SER A 58 12.18 3.97 16.49
C SER A 58 13.56 4.59 16.59
N GLU A 59 14.31 4.32 17.67
CA GLU A 59 15.69 4.79 17.81
C GLU A 59 16.60 4.26 16.71
N HIS A 60 16.31 3.06 16.23
CA HIS A 60 17.09 2.38 15.19
C HIS A 60 16.20 1.86 14.06
N ALA A 61 16.74 1.93 12.84
CA ALA A 61 16.14 1.34 11.65
C ALA A 61 17.20 0.69 10.77
N VAL A 62 16.78 -0.29 9.99
CA VAL A 62 17.65 -0.87 8.96
C VAL A 62 17.73 0.11 7.78
N GLN A 63 18.95 0.43 7.36
CA GLN A 63 19.18 1.34 6.24
C GLN A 63 18.96 0.62 4.90
N VAL A 64 18.75 1.41 3.86
CA VAL A 64 18.69 0.93 2.47
C VAL A 64 20.03 1.09 1.77
N GLN A 65 20.37 0.18 0.89
CA GLN A 65 21.59 0.23 0.09
C GLN A 65 21.56 1.44 -0.85
N GLY A 66 22.65 2.20 -0.90
CA GLY A 66 22.75 3.37 -1.76
C GLY A 66 21.71 4.48 -1.50
N GLY A 67 21.03 4.45 -0.35
CA GLY A 67 20.01 5.43 0.04
C GLY A 67 18.64 5.27 -0.63
N ARG A 68 18.48 4.35 -1.56
CA ARG A 68 17.23 4.09 -2.30
C ARG A 68 17.08 2.65 -2.80
N GLY A 69 18.02 1.79 -2.50
CA GLY A 69 18.01 0.39 -2.88
C GLY A 69 17.22 -0.48 -1.92
N ALA A 70 17.53 -1.76 -1.92
CA ALA A 70 16.93 -2.69 -0.98
C ALA A 70 17.52 -2.53 0.43
N CYS A 71 16.85 -3.17 1.39
CA CYS A 71 17.35 -3.35 2.75
C CYS A 71 18.83 -3.76 2.76
N ALA A 72 19.64 -3.12 3.58
CA ALA A 72 21.09 -3.39 3.66
C ALA A 72 21.43 -4.84 4.08
N PHE A 73 20.48 -5.55 4.67
CA PHE A 73 20.64 -6.99 4.97
C PHE A 73 20.35 -7.92 3.78
N LEU A 74 19.86 -7.39 2.66
CA LEU A 74 19.61 -8.17 1.47
C LEU A 74 20.89 -8.33 0.65
N ALA A 75 21.21 -9.57 0.26
CA ALA A 75 22.26 -9.88 -0.70
C ALA A 75 21.81 -11.07 -1.55
N ASP A 76 21.92 -10.96 -2.87
CA ASP A 76 21.48 -12.01 -3.80
C ASP A 76 20.05 -12.49 -3.54
N ARG A 77 19.14 -11.57 -3.23
CA ARG A 77 17.75 -11.84 -2.88
C ARG A 77 17.55 -12.68 -1.61
N ARG A 78 18.53 -12.71 -0.72
CA ARG A 78 18.49 -13.43 0.54
C ARG A 78 18.81 -12.48 1.69
N CYS A 79 18.05 -12.59 2.76
CA CYS A 79 18.33 -11.85 3.99
C CYS A 79 19.51 -12.48 4.74
N LYS A 80 20.56 -11.70 5.01
CA LYS A 80 21.75 -12.16 5.77
C LYS A 80 21.42 -12.54 7.21
N VAL A 81 20.41 -11.88 7.79
CA VAL A 81 19.95 -12.08 9.18
C VAL A 81 18.61 -12.80 9.25
N TYR A 82 18.32 -13.75 8.33
CA TYR A 82 16.98 -14.34 8.17
C TYR A 82 16.38 -14.86 9.48
N GLU A 83 17.18 -15.52 10.32
CA GLU A 83 16.71 -16.06 11.60
C GLU A 83 16.57 -14.98 12.70
N ALA A 84 17.36 -13.90 12.61
CA ALA A 84 17.33 -12.76 13.52
C ALA A 84 16.61 -11.55 12.89
N ARG A 85 15.71 -11.78 11.94
CA ARG A 85 14.96 -10.69 11.29
C ARG A 85 14.20 -9.84 12.30
N PRO A 86 14.11 -8.51 12.07
CA PRO A 86 13.26 -7.64 12.86
C PRO A 86 11.83 -8.18 12.99
N HIS A 87 11.18 -7.84 14.09
CA HIS A 87 9.80 -8.26 14.37
C HIS A 87 8.85 -7.97 13.19
N PHE A 88 8.89 -6.75 12.65
CA PHE A 88 8.02 -6.38 11.53
C PHE A 88 8.28 -7.22 10.26
N CYS A 89 9.53 -7.65 10.03
CA CYS A 89 9.83 -8.57 8.94
C CYS A 89 9.27 -9.99 9.19
N ARG A 90 9.23 -10.44 10.46
CA ARG A 90 8.66 -11.73 10.83
C ARG A 90 7.14 -11.69 10.80
N GLN A 91 6.53 -10.58 11.20
CA GLN A 91 5.10 -10.34 11.19
C GLN A 91 4.54 -10.23 9.76
N TYR A 92 5.33 -9.67 8.82
CA TYR A 92 4.88 -9.47 7.44
C TYR A 92 4.40 -10.78 6.79
N PRO A 93 3.28 -10.81 6.08
CA PRO A 93 2.45 -9.70 5.63
C PRO A 93 1.21 -9.42 6.52
N VAL A 94 1.26 -9.73 7.80
CA VAL A 94 0.19 -9.38 8.71
C VAL A 94 0.39 -7.95 9.19
N MET A 95 -0.62 -7.13 8.99
CA MET A 95 -0.72 -5.78 9.49
C MET A 95 -1.61 -5.75 10.73
N VAL A 96 -1.19 -5.00 11.74
CA VAL A 96 -1.95 -4.78 12.97
C VAL A 96 -2.38 -3.33 13.04
N TYR A 97 -3.65 -3.09 13.23
CA TYR A 97 -4.21 -1.78 13.50
C TYR A 97 -4.82 -1.76 14.90
N ALA A 98 -4.28 -0.88 15.75
CA ALA A 98 -4.77 -0.63 17.09
C ALA A 98 -5.58 0.67 17.09
N GLY A 99 -6.90 0.53 16.93
CA GLY A 99 -7.86 1.62 16.98
C GLY A 99 -8.81 1.43 18.18
N TRP A 100 -10.11 1.54 17.96
CA TRP A 100 -11.08 1.24 19.03
C TRP A 100 -11.16 -0.26 19.38
N ARG A 101 -10.55 -1.08 18.58
CA ARG A 101 -10.26 -2.50 18.76
C ARG A 101 -9.01 -2.86 18.00
N LEU A 102 -8.44 -4.01 18.30
CA LEU A 102 -7.33 -4.54 17.51
C LEU A 102 -7.90 -5.24 16.27
N GLN A 103 -7.47 -4.82 15.09
CA GLN A 103 -7.79 -5.47 13.83
C GLN A 103 -6.53 -5.96 13.12
N LEU A 104 -6.60 -7.18 12.59
CA LEU A 104 -5.55 -7.79 11.79
C LEU A 104 -5.97 -7.83 10.33
N SER A 105 -5.10 -7.36 9.47
CA SER A 105 -5.29 -7.36 8.04
C SER A 105 -4.08 -7.98 7.33
N ALA A 106 -4.26 -8.39 6.07
CA ALA A 106 -3.18 -8.91 5.25
C ALA A 106 -2.75 -7.86 4.22
N ILE A 107 -1.44 -7.59 4.09
CA ILE A 107 -0.90 -6.76 3.03
C ILE A 107 -1.10 -7.49 1.70
N ARG A 108 -2.09 -7.06 0.92
CA ARG A 108 -2.56 -7.74 -0.30
C ARG A 108 -1.57 -7.68 -1.45
N SER A 109 -0.64 -6.76 -1.40
CA SER A 109 0.49 -6.67 -2.32
C SER A 109 1.52 -7.77 -2.15
N CYS A 110 1.52 -8.48 -1.02
CA CYS A 110 2.45 -9.57 -0.79
C CYS A 110 2.27 -10.70 -1.82
N ARG A 111 3.31 -10.96 -2.59
CA ARG A 111 3.31 -11.98 -3.67
C ARG A 111 3.31 -13.42 -3.16
N GLY A 112 3.63 -13.59 -1.88
CA GLY A 112 3.54 -14.88 -1.19
C GLY A 112 2.17 -15.20 -0.63
N LEU A 113 1.19 -14.30 -0.73
CA LEU A 113 -0.18 -14.58 -0.28
C LEU A 113 -0.86 -15.61 -1.18
N VAL A 114 -1.30 -16.68 -0.57
CA VAL A 114 -2.02 -17.79 -1.22
C VAL A 114 -3.22 -18.19 -0.38
N LYS A 115 -4.12 -18.96 -0.97
CA LYS A 115 -5.18 -19.62 -0.17
C LYS A 115 -4.56 -20.69 0.74
N ALA A 116 -5.08 -20.81 1.95
CA ALA A 116 -4.68 -21.88 2.85
C ALA A 116 -4.84 -23.25 2.17
N GLY A 117 -3.81 -24.10 2.30
CA GLY A 117 -3.78 -25.40 1.63
C GLY A 117 -3.34 -25.38 0.17
N ALA A 118 -3.02 -24.22 -0.41
CA ALA A 118 -2.53 -24.12 -1.79
C ALA A 118 -1.17 -24.84 -2.01
N SER A 119 -0.34 -24.90 -0.98
CA SER A 119 0.92 -25.69 -0.99
C SER A 119 1.19 -26.25 0.40
N LYS A 120 2.03 -27.32 0.44
CA LYS A 120 2.47 -27.92 1.73
C LYS A 120 3.43 -27.02 2.53
N LYS A 121 4.01 -26.00 1.88
CA LYS A 121 4.92 -25.03 2.51
C LYS A 121 4.22 -23.77 3.00
N ALA A 122 2.98 -23.58 2.56
CA ALA A 122 2.21 -22.40 2.91
C ALA A 122 1.85 -22.41 4.42
N ARG A 123 2.25 -21.38 5.14
CA ARG A 123 1.94 -21.20 6.56
C ARG A 123 0.68 -20.35 6.69
N PRO A 124 -0.34 -20.80 7.44
CA PRO A 124 -1.54 -19.99 7.71
C PRO A 124 -1.14 -18.64 8.32
N LEU A 125 -1.77 -17.54 7.89
CA LEU A 125 -1.47 -16.23 8.47
C LEU A 125 -1.85 -16.14 9.95
N MET A 126 -2.81 -16.91 10.41
CA MET A 126 -3.15 -17.01 11.82
C MET A 126 -2.01 -17.58 12.68
N ASP A 127 -1.10 -18.35 12.11
CA ASP A 127 0.07 -18.85 12.83
C ASP A 127 1.14 -17.74 12.98
N LEU A 128 1.23 -16.83 12.00
CA LEU A 128 2.04 -15.61 12.13
C LEU A 128 1.48 -14.69 13.22
N PHE A 129 0.16 -14.53 13.28
CA PHE A 129 -0.48 -13.78 14.36
C PHE A 129 -0.08 -14.35 15.73
N ARG A 130 -0.25 -15.65 15.94
CA ARG A 130 0.06 -16.30 17.23
C ARG A 130 1.54 -16.20 17.60
N GLY A 131 2.42 -16.34 16.60
CA GLY A 131 3.87 -16.31 16.82
C GLY A 131 4.43 -14.93 17.08
N GLU A 132 3.91 -13.89 16.43
CA GLU A 132 4.54 -12.57 16.43
C GLU A 132 3.67 -11.50 17.11
N VAL A 133 2.38 -11.43 16.81
CA VAL A 133 1.51 -10.37 17.33
C VAL A 133 1.03 -10.70 18.74
N GLU A 134 0.49 -11.92 18.95
CA GLU A 134 0.00 -12.35 20.27
C GLU A 134 1.14 -12.43 21.29
N ALA A 135 2.37 -12.77 20.86
CA ALA A 135 3.55 -12.84 21.71
C ALA A 135 3.95 -11.48 22.34
N LYS A 136 3.60 -10.35 21.73
CA LYS A 136 3.81 -9.02 22.32
C LYS A 136 2.96 -8.77 23.57
N GLY A 137 1.82 -9.46 23.67
CA GLY A 137 0.90 -9.32 24.79
C GLY A 137 -0.03 -8.10 24.70
N GLU A 138 -0.95 -8.02 25.65
CA GLU A 138 -1.98 -6.96 25.69
C GLU A 138 -1.39 -5.59 26.01
N ASP A 139 -0.41 -5.53 26.89
CA ASP A 139 0.15 -4.27 27.39
C ASP A 139 0.79 -3.44 26.27
N TYR A 140 1.37 -4.11 25.27
CA TYR A 140 1.98 -3.44 24.11
C TYR A 140 0.98 -2.60 23.30
N TYR A 141 -0.29 -3.02 23.28
CA TYR A 141 -1.33 -2.33 22.51
C TYR A 141 -2.26 -1.48 23.38
N ALA A 142 -2.15 -1.59 24.71
CA ALA A 142 -3.15 -1.10 25.64
C ALA A 142 -3.31 0.42 25.56
N GLU A 143 -2.22 1.18 25.57
CA GLU A 143 -2.24 2.64 25.54
C GLU A 143 -2.94 3.16 24.28
N THR A 144 -2.48 2.71 23.09
CA THR A 144 -3.07 3.12 21.81
C THR A 144 -4.55 2.75 21.71
N LEU A 145 -4.93 1.57 22.21
CA LEU A 145 -6.33 1.12 22.20
C LEU A 145 -7.22 1.97 23.12
N GLU A 146 -6.73 2.37 24.29
CA GLU A 146 -7.46 3.17 25.26
C GLU A 146 -7.68 4.59 24.72
N ASP A 147 -6.61 5.26 24.29
CA ASP A 147 -6.65 6.60 23.72
C ASP A 147 -7.57 6.69 22.50
N THR A 148 -7.40 5.78 21.58
CA THR A 148 -8.20 5.75 20.34
C THR A 148 -9.66 5.46 20.62
N LYS A 149 -9.95 4.57 21.56
CA LYS A 149 -11.33 4.25 21.95
C LYS A 149 -12.05 5.47 22.51
N SER A 150 -11.39 6.26 23.36
CA SER A 150 -11.93 7.52 23.89
C SER A 150 -12.28 8.48 22.74
N CYS A 151 -11.35 8.71 21.81
CA CYS A 151 -11.60 9.56 20.64
C CYS A 151 -12.78 9.07 19.77
N PHE A 152 -12.97 7.76 19.62
CA PHE A 152 -14.11 7.21 18.88
C PHE A 152 -15.46 7.39 19.64
N GLU A 153 -15.43 7.39 20.95
CA GLU A 153 -16.60 7.71 21.76
C GLU A 153 -17.00 9.18 21.59
N ASP A 154 -16.03 10.09 21.63
CA ASP A 154 -16.25 11.53 21.40
C ASP A 154 -16.87 11.82 20.02
N ILE A 155 -16.37 11.16 18.98
CA ILE A 155 -16.96 11.29 17.63
C ILE A 155 -18.42 10.83 17.59
N LYS A 156 -18.76 9.73 18.26
CA LYS A 156 -20.15 9.23 18.28
C LYS A 156 -21.14 10.20 18.89
N ASP A 157 -20.67 11.03 19.81
CA ASP A 157 -21.49 12.07 20.45
C ASP A 157 -21.73 13.26 19.53
N SER A 158 -20.92 13.45 18.48
CA SER A 158 -21.10 14.49 17.46
C SER A 158 -22.12 14.06 16.42
N LYS A 159 -23.39 14.38 16.65
CA LYS A 159 -24.51 14.00 15.75
C LYS A 159 -24.36 14.55 14.32
N GLU A 160 -23.62 15.63 14.14
CA GLU A 160 -23.43 16.28 12.85
C GLU A 160 -22.33 15.62 12.02
N LEU A 161 -21.29 15.14 12.68
CA LEU A 161 -20.12 14.52 12.00
C LEU A 161 -20.27 13.00 11.86
N TYR A 162 -20.81 12.35 12.86
CA TYR A 162 -20.79 10.91 12.98
C TYR A 162 -21.58 10.17 11.87
N ALA A 163 -20.99 9.11 11.38
CA ALA A 163 -21.67 8.08 10.59
C ALA A 163 -21.19 6.67 10.99
N PRO A 164 -22.11 5.68 11.06
CA PRO A 164 -21.73 4.31 11.37
C PRO A 164 -20.84 3.70 10.27
N PRO A 165 -19.97 2.72 10.60
CA PRO A 165 -19.03 2.11 9.66
C PRO A 165 -19.67 1.63 8.35
N ALA A 166 -20.86 1.06 8.41
CA ALA A 166 -21.59 0.59 7.24
C ALA A 166 -21.95 1.72 6.26
N ASP A 167 -22.27 2.91 6.77
CA ASP A 167 -22.62 4.07 5.95
C ASP A 167 -21.37 4.72 5.35
N VAL A 168 -20.27 4.79 6.11
CA VAL A 168 -18.96 5.25 5.66
C VAL A 168 -18.48 4.37 4.49
N ARG A 169 -18.49 3.05 4.69
CA ARG A 169 -18.15 2.08 3.64
C ARG A 169 -19.01 2.25 2.40
N LYS A 170 -20.32 2.35 2.57
CA LYS A 170 -21.26 2.53 1.47
C LYS A 170 -21.00 3.80 0.68
N ALA A 171 -20.59 4.89 1.36
CA ALA A 171 -20.23 6.14 0.73
C ALA A 171 -18.97 5.99 -0.14
N ALA A 172 -17.90 5.42 0.41
CA ALA A 172 -16.66 5.16 -0.32
C ALA A 172 -16.85 4.19 -1.50
N MET A 173 -17.63 3.13 -1.33
CA MET A 173 -17.90 2.15 -2.39
C MET A 173 -18.65 2.72 -3.60
N ARG A 174 -19.31 3.86 -3.47
CA ARG A 174 -19.89 4.54 -4.67
C ARG A 174 -18.80 4.92 -5.66
N ALA A 175 -17.65 5.41 -5.17
CA ALA A 175 -16.51 5.73 -6.01
C ALA A 175 -15.88 4.47 -6.65
N ALA A 176 -15.68 3.40 -5.88
CA ALA A 176 -15.17 2.15 -6.41
C ALA A 176 -16.06 1.58 -7.53
N ASN A 177 -17.38 1.77 -7.44
CA ASN A 177 -18.31 1.37 -8.50
C ASN A 177 -18.25 2.26 -9.74
N ALA A 178 -17.81 3.51 -9.59
CA ALA A 178 -17.60 4.47 -10.68
C ALA A 178 -16.20 4.36 -11.32
N MET A 179 -15.37 3.41 -10.92
CA MET A 179 -14.00 3.26 -11.41
C MET A 179 -13.94 3.19 -12.94
N GLY A 180 -13.11 4.06 -13.51
CA GLY A 180 -12.91 4.18 -14.95
C GLY A 180 -13.96 5.00 -15.68
N ASP A 181 -14.89 5.64 -14.95
CA ASP A 181 -15.82 6.65 -15.47
C ASP A 181 -15.61 7.96 -14.70
N ALA A 182 -14.85 8.88 -15.30
CA ALA A 182 -14.47 10.14 -14.65
C ALA A 182 -15.69 11.01 -14.29
N ARG A 183 -16.75 11.02 -15.12
CA ARG A 183 -17.98 11.78 -14.82
C ARG A 183 -18.72 11.20 -13.62
N ALA A 184 -18.80 9.86 -13.56
CA ALA A 184 -19.41 9.19 -12.43
C ALA A 184 -18.61 9.41 -11.13
N LEU A 185 -17.28 9.43 -11.19
CA LEU A 185 -16.41 9.76 -10.06
C LEU A 185 -16.62 11.20 -9.59
N CYS A 186 -16.61 12.18 -10.49
CA CYS A 186 -16.92 13.57 -10.15
C CYS A 186 -18.28 13.71 -9.48
N LYS A 187 -19.30 13.03 -9.99
CA LYS A 187 -20.65 13.05 -9.40
C LYS A 187 -20.72 12.46 -7.99
N VAL A 188 -19.86 11.50 -7.66
CA VAL A 188 -19.80 10.92 -6.30
C VAL A 188 -19.44 11.99 -5.26
N VAL A 189 -18.61 12.95 -5.63
CA VAL A 189 -18.18 14.08 -4.78
C VAL A 189 -18.95 15.38 -5.03
N GLY A 190 -20.12 15.29 -5.65
CA GLY A 190 -21.00 16.44 -5.85
C GLY A 190 -20.68 17.32 -7.06
N ASN A 191 -19.67 16.96 -7.87
CA ASN A 191 -19.28 17.71 -9.07
C ASN A 191 -19.99 17.15 -10.32
N ASP A 192 -21.00 17.83 -10.82
CA ASP A 192 -21.73 17.39 -12.04
C ASP A 192 -21.09 17.97 -13.30
N ILE A 193 -20.05 17.30 -13.79
CA ILE A 193 -19.28 17.71 -14.98
C ILE A 193 -19.72 16.88 -16.18
N HIS A 194 -20.36 17.53 -17.17
CA HIS A 194 -20.87 16.86 -18.37
C HIS A 194 -19.79 16.61 -19.45
N ASP A 195 -18.79 17.49 -19.55
CA ASP A 195 -17.65 17.33 -20.46
C ASP A 195 -16.69 16.26 -19.98
N GLU A 196 -16.43 15.24 -20.80
CA GLU A 196 -15.60 14.10 -20.41
C GLU A 196 -14.13 14.49 -20.19
N GLY A 197 -13.59 15.41 -20.98
CA GLY A 197 -12.22 15.91 -20.82
C GLY A 197 -12.04 16.65 -19.51
N LYS A 198 -12.97 17.57 -19.19
CA LYS A 198 -12.96 18.29 -17.92
C LYS A 198 -13.19 17.36 -16.72
N ALA A 199 -14.12 16.40 -16.84
CA ALA A 199 -14.35 15.42 -15.78
C ALA A 199 -13.11 14.55 -15.52
N ARG A 200 -12.38 14.20 -16.58
CA ARG A 200 -11.13 13.42 -16.44
C ARG A 200 -10.05 14.22 -15.73
N ILE A 201 -9.90 15.50 -16.05
CA ILE A 201 -8.96 16.40 -15.35
C ILE A 201 -9.37 16.52 -13.88
N ALA A 202 -10.63 16.86 -13.61
CA ALA A 202 -11.13 17.01 -12.25
C ALA A 202 -11.02 15.72 -11.41
N ALA A 203 -11.25 14.53 -12.00
CA ALA A 203 -11.08 13.26 -11.33
C ALA A 203 -9.60 13.01 -10.95
N LEU A 204 -8.66 13.41 -11.80
CA LEU A 204 -7.22 13.32 -11.50
C LEU A 204 -6.81 14.37 -10.45
N GLU A 205 -7.37 15.56 -10.48
CA GLU A 205 -7.15 16.63 -9.49
C GLU A 205 -7.65 16.26 -8.10
N MET A 206 -8.67 15.42 -7.97
CA MET A 206 -9.09 14.89 -6.65
C MET A 206 -8.00 14.08 -5.95
N PHE A 207 -7.09 13.51 -6.73
CA PHE A 207 -5.97 12.75 -6.19
C PHE A 207 -4.72 13.62 -5.99
N TRP A 208 -4.55 14.60 -6.87
CA TRP A 208 -3.38 15.45 -6.91
C TRP A 208 -3.87 16.89 -6.86
N ASP A 209 -3.50 17.62 -5.85
CA ASP A 209 -3.88 19.03 -5.66
C ASP A 209 -3.55 19.88 -6.89
N ASP A 210 -2.70 19.35 -7.78
CA ASP A 210 -2.35 19.96 -9.04
C ASP A 210 -1.73 18.93 -10.00
N ILE A 211 -2.43 18.58 -11.09
CA ILE A 211 -1.89 17.70 -12.14
C ILE A 211 -0.63 18.31 -12.78
N GLU A 212 -0.59 19.65 -12.94
CA GLU A 212 0.61 20.29 -13.43
C GLU A 212 1.76 20.11 -12.46
N SER A 213 1.54 20.17 -11.14
CA SER A 213 2.58 19.89 -10.15
C SER A 213 3.02 18.44 -10.17
N ALA A 214 2.13 17.50 -10.45
CA ALA A 214 2.48 16.09 -10.59
C ALA A 214 3.41 15.82 -11.78
N PHE A 215 3.24 16.55 -12.87
CA PHE A 215 4.12 16.47 -14.05
C PHE A 215 5.29 17.45 -13.98
N THR A 216 5.21 18.49 -13.16
CA THR A 216 6.25 19.52 -13.00
C THR A 216 7.04 19.39 -11.72
N CYS A 217 6.52 18.63 -10.73
CA CYS A 217 7.23 18.37 -9.48
C CYS A 217 8.56 17.67 -9.76
N PRO A 218 9.68 18.15 -9.20
CA PRO A 218 10.97 17.48 -9.32
C PRO A 218 10.98 16.15 -8.56
N GLU A 219 9.98 15.90 -7.73
CA GLU A 219 9.79 14.62 -7.06
C GLU A 219 9.25 13.58 -8.05
N VAL A 220 9.91 12.48 -8.02
CA VAL A 220 9.73 11.40 -8.95
C VAL A 220 8.71 10.43 -8.39
N ILE A 221 7.70 10.11 -9.20
CA ILE A 221 6.80 9.00 -8.86
C ILE A 221 7.41 7.72 -9.38
N ASP A 222 7.89 6.93 -8.45
CA ASP A 222 8.36 5.59 -8.72
C ASP A 222 7.18 4.60 -8.64
N LEU A 223 7.01 3.84 -9.72
CA LEU A 223 6.03 2.76 -9.81
C LEU A 223 6.79 1.43 -9.92
N PRO A 224 7.25 0.85 -8.78
CA PRO A 224 8.03 -0.38 -8.84
C PRO A 224 7.20 -1.52 -9.39
N VAL A 225 7.71 -2.17 -10.41
CA VAL A 225 7.18 -3.41 -10.98
C VAL A 225 8.20 -4.51 -10.80
N TYR A 226 7.78 -5.58 -10.14
CA TYR A 226 8.63 -6.74 -9.99
C TYR A 226 8.91 -7.40 -11.35
N ASN A 227 10.16 -7.45 -11.76
CA ASN A 227 10.57 -8.12 -12.99
C ASN A 227 11.25 -9.45 -12.66
N ARG A 228 10.69 -10.55 -13.19
CA ARG A 228 11.31 -11.87 -13.23
C ARG A 228 11.71 -12.14 -14.69
N PRO A 229 12.88 -12.64 -15.00
CA PRO A 229 13.78 -13.51 -14.25
C PRO A 229 15.07 -12.86 -13.72
N ASP A 230 15.36 -11.61 -14.02
CA ASP A 230 16.68 -11.01 -13.89
C ASP A 230 17.02 -10.60 -12.46
N ARG A 231 16.14 -10.86 -11.51
CA ARG A 231 16.27 -10.51 -10.09
C ARG A 231 16.35 -8.99 -9.81
N ASN A 232 15.97 -8.15 -10.76
CA ASN A 232 15.89 -6.70 -10.61
C ASN A 232 14.43 -6.26 -10.51
N TRP A 233 14.18 -5.06 -9.96
CA TRP A 233 12.87 -4.45 -9.99
C TRP A 233 12.81 -3.48 -11.15
N GLU A 234 11.74 -3.52 -11.90
CA GLU A 234 11.46 -2.54 -12.93
C GLU A 234 10.70 -1.37 -12.29
N VAL A 235 11.20 -0.17 -12.49
CA VAL A 235 10.65 1.06 -11.95
C VAL A 235 10.26 1.96 -13.11
N PHE A 236 9.03 2.41 -13.11
CA PHE A 236 8.57 3.45 -14.02
C PHE A 236 8.55 4.78 -13.26
N ARG A 237 9.05 5.80 -13.90
CA ARG A 237 9.26 7.11 -13.31
C ARG A 237 8.67 8.18 -14.20
N VAL A 238 7.84 9.06 -13.63
CA VAL A 238 7.44 10.30 -14.27
C VAL A 238 8.36 11.41 -13.74
N VAL A 239 9.07 12.06 -14.63
CA VAL A 239 10.00 13.15 -14.29
C VAL A 239 9.35 14.48 -14.65
N GLY A 240 9.57 15.51 -13.84
CA GLY A 240 9.12 16.86 -14.10
C GLY A 240 9.52 17.32 -15.52
N GLY A 241 8.61 18.01 -16.19
CA GLY A 241 8.76 18.35 -17.60
C GLY A 241 8.06 17.37 -18.56
N GLY A 242 7.31 16.40 -18.04
CA GLY A 242 6.47 15.52 -18.83
C GLY A 242 7.22 14.37 -19.51
N GLU A 243 8.32 13.92 -18.94
CA GLU A 243 9.07 12.76 -19.43
C GLU A 243 8.77 11.53 -18.57
N MET A 244 8.60 10.39 -19.23
CA MET A 244 8.37 9.09 -18.60
C MET A 244 9.52 8.16 -18.94
N SER A 245 10.08 7.55 -17.90
CA SER A 245 11.25 6.70 -18.02
C SER A 245 11.03 5.35 -17.37
N ALA A 246 11.63 4.31 -17.95
CA ALA A 246 11.71 2.98 -17.37
C ALA A 246 13.13 2.68 -16.95
N TYR A 247 13.29 2.16 -15.75
CA TYR A 247 14.58 1.80 -15.16
C TYR A 247 14.52 0.38 -14.60
N GLN A 248 15.67 -0.25 -14.49
CA GLN A 248 15.87 -1.38 -13.60
C GLN A 248 16.49 -0.88 -12.30
N LEU A 249 15.85 -1.14 -11.18
CA LEU A 249 16.38 -0.88 -9.86
C LEU A 249 17.16 -2.12 -9.39
N MET A 250 18.45 -1.92 -9.13
CA MET A 250 19.34 -2.94 -8.58
C MET A 250 19.25 -2.97 -7.05
N GLU A 251 19.68 -4.07 -6.42
CA GLU A 251 19.70 -4.19 -4.95
C GLU A 251 20.49 -3.07 -4.26
N ASP A 252 21.59 -2.64 -4.85
CA ASP A 252 22.46 -1.57 -4.36
C ASP A 252 21.90 -0.15 -4.55
N GLY A 253 20.71 -0.02 -5.14
CA GLY A 253 20.08 1.25 -5.43
C GLY A 253 20.47 1.89 -6.76
N ASN A 254 21.32 1.24 -7.55
CA ASN A 254 21.63 1.72 -8.89
C ASN A 254 20.41 1.59 -9.80
N LEU A 255 20.16 2.64 -10.60
CA LEU A 255 19.14 2.66 -11.63
C LEU A 255 19.80 2.49 -13.00
N VAL A 256 19.45 1.43 -13.69
CA VAL A 256 19.86 1.20 -15.07
C VAL A 256 18.74 1.67 -15.99
N TYR A 257 19.03 2.69 -16.76
CA TYR A 257 18.07 3.29 -17.70
C TYR A 257 17.77 2.35 -18.87
N ASN A 258 16.49 2.21 -19.18
CA ASN A 258 16.03 1.36 -20.28
C ASN A 258 15.35 2.16 -21.40
N LEU A 259 14.48 3.11 -21.05
CA LEU A 259 13.60 3.79 -22.00
C LEU A 259 13.16 5.15 -21.45
N SER A 260 13.08 6.16 -22.33
CA SER A 260 12.35 7.40 -22.06
C SER A 260 11.45 7.79 -23.23
N LYS A 261 10.32 8.42 -22.92
CA LYS A 261 9.40 9.01 -23.88
C LYS A 261 8.69 10.22 -23.28
N PRO A 262 8.35 11.24 -24.12
CA PRO A 262 7.49 12.33 -23.67
C PRO A 262 6.14 11.83 -23.17
N ALA A 263 5.67 12.32 -22.03
CA ALA A 263 4.38 11.94 -21.46
C ALA A 263 3.20 12.37 -22.36
N ALA A 264 3.35 13.46 -23.11
CA ALA A 264 2.36 13.96 -24.04
C ALA A 264 2.00 12.96 -25.15
N ASP A 265 2.93 12.07 -25.51
CA ASP A 265 2.74 11.04 -26.52
C ASP A 265 2.02 9.78 -25.99
N LEU A 266 1.72 9.75 -24.69
CA LEU A 266 1.18 8.58 -24.04
C LEU A 266 -0.34 8.61 -23.98
N LYS A 267 -0.96 7.66 -24.66
CA LYS A 267 -2.37 7.35 -24.47
C LYS A 267 -2.49 6.27 -23.42
N LEU A 268 -3.04 6.62 -22.25
CA LEU A 268 -3.31 5.66 -21.21
C LEU A 268 -4.21 4.53 -21.73
N ARG A 269 -3.76 3.29 -21.57
CA ARG A 269 -4.54 2.11 -21.93
C ARG A 269 -5.60 1.88 -20.85
N PRO A 270 -6.87 1.71 -21.23
CA PRO A 270 -7.92 1.40 -20.28
C PRO A 270 -7.71 0.00 -19.68
N LEU A 271 -8.13 -0.20 -18.46
CA LEU A 271 -8.19 -1.52 -17.85
C LEU A 271 -9.35 -2.34 -18.44
N ASP A 272 -9.11 -3.63 -18.59
CA ASP A 272 -10.16 -4.59 -18.91
C ASP A 272 -11.09 -4.88 -17.70
N SER A 273 -12.12 -5.67 -17.93
CA SER A 273 -13.11 -5.99 -16.89
C SER A 273 -12.54 -6.84 -15.75
N GLU A 274 -11.56 -7.70 -16.03
CA GLU A 274 -10.91 -8.56 -15.03
C GLU A 274 -10.06 -7.70 -14.07
N ALA A 275 -9.23 -6.80 -14.60
CA ALA A 275 -8.42 -5.88 -13.83
C ALA A 275 -9.29 -4.95 -12.97
N LYS A 276 -10.34 -4.36 -13.55
CA LYS A 276 -11.31 -3.54 -12.81
C LYS A 276 -12.02 -4.32 -11.71
N GLY A 277 -12.38 -5.57 -11.98
CA GLY A 277 -13.00 -6.47 -11.00
C GLY A 277 -12.08 -6.73 -9.81
N TYR A 278 -10.80 -6.99 -10.08
CA TYR A 278 -9.80 -7.18 -9.05
C TYR A 278 -9.62 -5.93 -8.17
N LEU A 279 -9.47 -4.75 -8.78
CA LEU A 279 -9.33 -3.49 -8.04
C LEU A 279 -10.57 -3.17 -7.19
N LYS A 280 -11.77 -3.42 -7.72
CA LYS A 280 -13.00 -3.25 -6.93
C LYS A 280 -13.07 -4.17 -5.71
N GLN A 281 -12.66 -5.44 -5.86
CA GLN A 281 -12.60 -6.38 -4.74
C GLN A 281 -11.58 -5.93 -3.69
N TYR A 282 -10.43 -5.41 -4.14
CA TYR A 282 -9.44 -4.84 -3.23
C TYR A 282 -9.99 -3.61 -2.48
N LEU A 283 -10.61 -2.67 -3.19
CA LEU A 283 -11.21 -1.48 -2.56
C LEU A 283 -12.33 -1.83 -1.58
N GLN A 284 -13.16 -2.82 -1.92
CA GLN A 284 -14.18 -3.31 -0.98
C GLN A 284 -13.54 -3.78 0.32
N LEU A 285 -12.46 -4.57 0.23
CA LEU A 285 -11.71 -5.03 1.38
C LEU A 285 -11.08 -3.88 2.16
N ALA A 286 -10.41 -2.95 1.45
CA ALA A 286 -9.74 -1.81 2.06
C ALA A 286 -10.71 -0.89 2.82
N PHE A 287 -11.89 -0.64 2.25
CA PHE A 287 -12.93 0.17 2.90
C PHE A 287 -13.67 -0.57 4.04
N ASP A 288 -13.51 -1.88 4.15
CA ASP A 288 -13.99 -2.68 5.28
C ASP A 288 -13.05 -2.65 6.49
N ARG A 289 -11.81 -2.19 6.30
CA ARG A 289 -10.81 -2.12 7.36
C ARG A 289 -11.09 -0.99 8.34
N ASP A 290 -10.82 -1.27 9.61
CA ASP A 290 -10.97 -0.28 10.69
C ASP A 290 -10.03 0.93 10.49
N VAL A 291 -8.84 0.73 9.89
CA VAL A 291 -7.91 1.81 9.56
C VAL A 291 -8.53 2.84 8.60
N PHE A 292 -9.30 2.41 7.62
CA PHE A 292 -10.01 3.33 6.72
C PHE A 292 -11.06 4.15 7.48
N TYR A 293 -11.84 3.47 8.32
CA TYR A 293 -12.82 4.16 9.15
C TYR A 293 -12.16 5.15 10.12
N GLY A 294 -11.04 4.78 10.74
CA GLY A 294 -10.26 5.63 11.62
C GLY A 294 -9.73 6.88 10.90
N ARG A 295 -9.25 6.73 9.66
CA ARG A 295 -8.86 7.87 8.82
C ARG A 295 -10.01 8.82 8.55
N VAL A 296 -11.16 8.29 8.10
CA VAL A 296 -12.36 9.11 7.85
C VAL A 296 -12.81 9.82 9.11
N ALA A 297 -12.79 9.14 10.26
CA ALA A 297 -13.18 9.73 11.54
C ALA A 297 -12.25 10.88 11.96
N ARG A 298 -10.93 10.67 11.84
CA ARG A 298 -9.94 11.72 12.13
C ARG A 298 -10.10 12.93 11.21
N ASP A 299 -10.18 12.68 9.91
CA ASP A 299 -10.26 13.75 8.93
C ASP A 299 -11.59 14.53 9.06
N ALA A 300 -12.67 13.86 9.48
CA ALA A 300 -13.95 14.49 9.79
C ALA A 300 -13.86 15.48 10.96
N ILE A 301 -13.08 15.15 12.00
CA ILE A 301 -12.82 16.06 13.13
C ILE A 301 -12.02 17.27 12.64
N ILE A 302 -10.96 17.04 11.89
CA ILE A 302 -10.03 18.08 11.44
C ILE A 302 -10.73 19.05 10.47
N ALA A 303 -11.54 18.52 9.54
CA ALA A 303 -12.21 19.31 8.52
C ALA A 303 -13.58 19.85 8.97
N GLU A 304 -14.07 19.45 10.15
CA GLU A 304 -15.44 19.74 10.63
C GLU A 304 -16.51 19.33 9.57
N GLN A 305 -16.29 18.21 8.90
CA GLN A 305 -17.11 17.72 7.78
C GLN A 305 -17.78 16.39 8.12
N PRO A 306 -19.03 16.14 7.67
CA PRO A 306 -19.71 14.87 7.92
C PRO A 306 -18.93 13.68 7.36
N MET A 307 -18.76 12.63 8.17
CA MET A 307 -18.01 11.41 7.79
C MET A 307 -18.49 10.77 6.48
N LYS A 308 -19.77 10.86 6.13
CA LYS A 308 -20.30 10.31 4.86
C LYS A 308 -19.80 11.06 3.63
N GLU A 309 -19.72 12.38 3.71
CA GLU A 309 -19.23 13.22 2.62
C GLU A 309 -17.74 12.98 2.44
N LEU A 310 -17.00 13.06 3.52
CA LEU A 310 -15.57 12.82 3.52
C LEU A 310 -15.20 11.40 3.07
N ALA A 311 -15.97 10.38 3.47
CA ALA A 311 -15.78 9.02 2.99
C ALA A 311 -15.98 8.88 1.47
N ALA A 312 -16.90 9.67 0.89
CA ALA A 312 -17.09 9.68 -0.55
C ALA A 312 -15.89 10.34 -1.27
N GLU A 313 -15.37 11.43 -0.73
CA GLU A 313 -14.20 12.16 -1.25
C GLU A 313 -12.93 11.31 -1.16
N ILE A 314 -12.60 10.79 0.03
CA ILE A 314 -11.45 9.91 0.22
C ILE A 314 -11.58 8.64 -0.65
N GLY A 315 -12.78 8.05 -0.69
CA GLY A 315 -13.05 6.89 -1.56
C GLY A 315 -12.86 7.20 -3.04
N ALA A 316 -13.22 8.42 -3.51
CA ALA A 316 -13.00 8.84 -4.88
C ALA A 316 -11.52 9.07 -5.17
N SER A 317 -10.78 9.71 -4.26
CA SER A 317 -9.34 9.92 -4.36
C SER A 317 -8.60 8.59 -4.47
N ILE A 318 -8.80 7.67 -3.53
CA ILE A 318 -8.19 6.33 -3.52
C ILE A 318 -8.55 5.53 -4.78
N THR A 319 -9.81 5.58 -5.21
CA THR A 319 -10.27 4.87 -6.42
C THR A 319 -9.59 5.42 -7.68
N THR A 320 -9.48 6.74 -7.78
CA THR A 320 -8.86 7.41 -8.91
C THR A 320 -7.37 7.12 -8.99
N ASP A 321 -6.67 7.21 -7.86
CA ASP A 321 -5.25 6.88 -7.78
C ASP A 321 -4.98 5.44 -8.21
N LEU A 322 -5.67 4.50 -7.61
CA LEU A 322 -5.49 3.08 -7.90
C LEU A 322 -5.77 2.76 -9.38
N TRP A 323 -6.86 3.31 -9.93
CA TRP A 323 -7.20 3.16 -11.34
C TRP A 323 -6.14 3.76 -12.25
N TRP A 324 -5.70 4.97 -11.95
CA TRP A 324 -4.72 5.69 -12.77
C TRP A 324 -3.35 4.99 -12.76
N ARG A 325 -2.85 4.58 -11.59
CA ARG A 325 -1.60 3.81 -11.47
C ARG A 325 -1.66 2.51 -12.26
N ALA A 326 -2.76 1.78 -12.19
CA ALA A 326 -2.93 0.56 -12.96
C ALA A 326 -2.96 0.81 -14.47
N CYS A 327 -3.60 1.89 -14.94
CA CYS A 327 -3.59 2.31 -16.34
C CYS A 327 -2.17 2.70 -16.81
N MET A 328 -1.43 3.44 -15.98
CA MET A 328 -0.05 3.81 -16.26
C MET A 328 0.86 2.59 -16.36
N LEU A 329 0.82 1.69 -15.37
CA LEU A 329 1.59 0.46 -15.38
C LEU A 329 1.28 -0.42 -16.61
N THR A 330 0.01 -0.47 -17.02
CA THR A 330 -0.42 -1.17 -18.24
C THR A 330 0.19 -0.53 -19.48
N THR A 331 0.21 0.79 -19.53
CA THR A 331 0.73 1.55 -20.67
C THR A 331 2.25 1.41 -20.75
N PHE A 332 2.95 1.55 -19.63
CA PHE A 332 4.41 1.45 -19.56
C PHE A 332 4.93 0.04 -19.79
N GLY A 333 4.27 -0.96 -19.18
CA GLY A 333 4.61 -2.34 -19.40
C GLY A 333 4.51 -2.73 -20.88
N ALA A 334 3.51 -2.19 -21.59
CA ALA A 334 3.37 -2.38 -23.02
C ALA A 334 4.43 -1.66 -23.85
N MET A 335 4.94 -0.53 -23.37
CA MET A 335 6.02 0.21 -24.05
C MET A 335 7.40 -0.41 -23.81
N ALA A 336 7.67 -0.79 -22.58
CA ALA A 336 8.96 -1.38 -22.20
C ALA A 336 9.15 -2.78 -22.80
N HIS A 337 8.06 -3.49 -23.07
CA HIS A 337 8.07 -4.86 -23.57
C HIS A 337 7.10 -5.02 -24.75
N PRO A 338 7.37 -4.36 -25.89
CA PRO A 338 6.46 -4.39 -27.04
C PRO A 338 6.24 -5.81 -27.59
N GLU A 339 7.22 -6.70 -27.47
CA GLU A 339 7.09 -8.10 -27.85
C GLU A 339 6.11 -8.88 -26.94
N LYS A 340 5.98 -8.47 -25.69
CA LYS A 340 5.02 -9.04 -24.75
C LYS A 340 3.65 -8.35 -24.84
N ALA A 341 3.62 -7.11 -25.33
CA ALA A 341 2.39 -6.31 -25.44
C ALA A 341 1.39 -6.92 -26.45
N ILE A 342 1.89 -7.59 -27.49
CA ILE A 342 1.05 -8.28 -28.49
C ILE A 342 0.40 -9.54 -27.87
N ALA A 343 1.10 -10.20 -26.95
CA ALA A 343 0.61 -11.37 -26.24
C ALA A 343 -0.16 -11.05 -24.95
N LEU A 344 -0.14 -9.80 -24.49
CA LEU A 344 -0.54 -9.37 -23.15
C LEU A 344 -1.84 -8.52 -23.12
N THR A 345 -2.69 -8.62 -24.13
CA THR A 345 -3.96 -7.89 -24.17
C THR A 345 -4.94 -8.21 -23.02
N GLY A 346 -4.82 -9.39 -22.41
CA GLY A 346 -5.58 -9.77 -21.20
C GLY A 346 -4.71 -9.79 -19.92
N PRO A 347 -3.56 -10.51 -19.89
CA PRO A 347 -2.78 -10.68 -18.65
C PRO A 347 -2.09 -9.43 -18.15
N LEU A 348 -1.83 -8.41 -18.98
CA LEU A 348 -1.12 -7.21 -18.57
C LEU A 348 -1.97 -6.31 -17.65
N GLY A 349 -3.27 -6.19 -17.92
CA GLY A 349 -4.17 -5.38 -17.11
C GLY A 349 -4.26 -5.89 -15.67
N ILE A 350 -4.48 -7.17 -15.49
CA ILE A 350 -4.56 -7.79 -14.16
C ILE A 350 -3.21 -7.76 -13.43
N LYS A 351 -2.10 -7.91 -14.14
CA LYS A 351 -0.76 -7.75 -13.55
C LYS A 351 -0.58 -6.33 -13.04
N SER A 352 -0.87 -5.33 -13.85
CA SER A 352 -0.76 -3.92 -13.50
C SER A 352 -1.67 -3.54 -12.33
N ALA A 353 -2.88 -4.08 -12.28
CA ALA A 353 -3.81 -3.88 -11.17
C ALA A 353 -3.22 -4.45 -9.85
N LYS A 354 -2.62 -5.61 -9.89
CA LYS A 354 -1.94 -6.20 -8.72
C LYS A 354 -0.73 -5.39 -8.25
N GLU A 355 0.02 -4.82 -9.19
CA GLU A 355 1.16 -3.96 -8.84
C GLU A 355 0.69 -2.60 -8.27
N ALA A 356 -0.37 -2.01 -8.81
CA ALA A 356 -0.92 -0.76 -8.29
C ALA A 356 -1.40 -0.88 -6.82
N VAL A 357 -1.92 -2.04 -6.42
CA VAL A 357 -2.31 -2.32 -5.03
C VAL A 357 -1.15 -2.19 -4.04
N ILE A 358 0.10 -2.37 -4.48
CA ILE A 358 1.26 -2.21 -3.62
C ILE A 358 1.36 -0.80 -3.03
N PHE A 359 1.16 0.21 -3.87
CA PHE A 359 1.16 1.60 -3.41
C PHE A 359 -0.01 1.88 -2.49
N MET A 360 -1.16 1.36 -2.85
CA MET A 360 -2.38 1.57 -2.08
C MET A 360 -2.31 0.90 -0.70
N ASP A 361 -1.69 -0.26 -0.59
CA ASP A 361 -1.45 -0.88 0.72
C ASP A 361 -0.52 0.00 1.59
N ALA A 362 0.48 0.65 1.01
CA ALA A 362 1.35 1.58 1.72
C ALA A 362 0.59 2.86 2.13
N ASP A 363 -0.14 3.48 1.20
CA ASP A 363 -0.83 4.76 1.43
C ASP A 363 -2.02 4.63 2.39
N LEU A 364 -2.75 3.50 2.34
CA LEU A 364 -3.85 3.23 3.29
C LEU A 364 -3.37 2.88 4.70
N LEU A 365 -2.09 2.54 4.82
CA LEU A 365 -1.41 2.28 6.08
C LEU A 365 -0.84 3.57 6.70
N ASP A 366 -1.29 4.73 6.25
CA ASP A 366 -0.82 6.01 6.78
C ASP A 366 -1.02 6.05 8.30
N ALA A 367 0.08 6.27 9.01
CA ALA A 367 0.15 6.44 10.47
C ALA A 367 -0.72 7.59 11.01
N LEU A 368 -1.35 8.35 10.12
CA LEU A 368 -2.25 9.44 10.45
C LEU A 368 -3.71 8.99 10.65
N ALA A 369 -4.06 7.72 10.49
CA ALA A 369 -5.39 7.23 10.85
C ALA A 369 -5.63 7.37 12.37
N LEU A 370 -6.88 7.54 12.79
CA LEU A 370 -7.21 7.47 14.21
C LEU A 370 -6.96 6.04 14.71
N GLY A 371 -5.91 5.88 15.49
CA GLY A 371 -5.27 4.61 15.83
C GLY A 371 -3.89 4.50 15.17
N ALA A 372 -3.12 3.50 15.57
CA ALA A 372 -1.79 3.25 15.06
C ALA A 372 -1.72 1.91 14.31
N ILE A 373 -0.88 1.87 13.27
CA ILE A 373 -0.47 0.63 12.63
C ILE A 373 0.81 0.18 13.33
N ILE A 374 0.74 -1.01 13.91
CA ILE A 374 1.79 -1.53 14.79
C ILE A 374 2.32 -2.86 14.28
#